data_9c99cb0a811a8aa46d3e751411276cad
#
_entry.id   9c99cb0a811a8aa46d3e751411276cad
#
_cell.length_a   1.000
_cell.length_b   1.000
_cell.length_c   1.000
_cell.angle_alpha   90.00
_cell.angle_beta   90.00
_cell.angle_gamma   90.00
#
_symmetry.space_group_name_H-M   'P 1'
#
loop_
_entity.id
_entity.type
_entity.pdbx_description
1 polymer ?
#
loop_
_entity_poly.entity_id
_entity_poly.type
_entity_poly.pdbx_seq_one_letter_code
_entity_poly.pdbx_strand_id
1 'polypeptide(L)'
;MGLRVTFVSGPRRSGKSVLIHSLISGVWKSPPHYIRLTKSGSDKQPPPKQACKPSEEKCPVASARWLEYKDDEIFAVLPEALSSIHKQDRFGTVVIEADADPTLRCAYPYDHRVFVMPLPGTVHEVFRDTSHAATELRRVLDDTAAFASEIFGLFERDDGDCGGPSEERSDLTATGMRGFLYSPLGDELATRIQLQQPYHGLVESDVIVVNSAVRQREPETDECMRRVSRLLARIRGANSRQSEMFVCDLTGPTATLDKNVAKALKPMGVGGR
;
A
#
# COMPACT_ATOMS: atom_id res chain seq x y z
N MET A 1 -2.34 -4.60 23.82
CA MET A 1 -1.28 -4.84 22.81
C MET A 1 -1.47 -6.23 22.26
N GLY A 2 -1.40 -6.42 20.93
CA GLY A 2 -1.61 -7.69 20.24
C GLY A 2 -0.49 -7.97 19.25
N LEU A 3 -0.76 -8.79 18.24
CA LEU A 3 0.15 -8.99 17.12
C LEU A 3 0.54 -7.65 16.49
N ARG A 4 1.79 -7.54 16.09
CA ARG A 4 2.27 -6.43 15.27
C ARG A 4 2.34 -6.88 13.82
N VAL A 5 1.60 -6.21 12.94
CA VAL A 5 1.47 -6.62 11.55
C VAL A 5 2.13 -5.61 10.62
N THR A 6 3.17 -6.06 9.92
CA THR A 6 3.86 -5.28 8.88
C THR A 6 3.45 -5.78 7.50
N PHE A 7 2.92 -4.88 6.69
CA PHE A 7 2.51 -5.16 5.33
C PHE A 7 3.56 -4.68 4.33
N VAL A 8 4.11 -5.59 3.54
CA VAL A 8 5.10 -5.30 2.50
C VAL A 8 4.47 -5.55 1.14
N SER A 9 4.24 -4.48 0.40
CA SER A 9 3.59 -4.51 -0.91
C SER A 9 4.44 -3.88 -2.01
N GLY A 10 4.00 -4.01 -3.25
CA GLY A 10 4.65 -3.39 -4.41
C GLY A 10 4.44 -4.22 -5.67
N PRO A 11 4.86 -3.71 -6.84
CA PRO A 11 4.79 -4.43 -8.11
C PRO A 11 5.47 -5.79 -8.05
N ARG A 12 5.11 -6.69 -8.96
CA ARG A 12 5.82 -7.96 -9.13
C ARG A 12 7.31 -7.72 -9.42
N ARG A 13 8.18 -8.57 -8.89
CA ARG A 13 9.64 -8.51 -9.08
C ARG A 13 10.29 -7.21 -8.55
N SER A 14 9.62 -6.47 -7.68
CA SER A 14 10.20 -5.26 -7.07
C SER A 14 11.30 -5.53 -6.04
N GLY A 15 11.47 -6.78 -5.59
CA GLY A 15 12.47 -7.14 -4.57
C GLY A 15 11.90 -7.34 -3.17
N LYS A 16 10.57 -7.39 -3.00
CA LYS A 16 9.90 -7.58 -1.69
C LYS A 16 10.46 -8.73 -0.87
N SER A 17 10.52 -9.92 -1.49
CA SER A 17 11.01 -11.12 -0.81
C SER A 17 12.47 -10.96 -0.37
N VAL A 18 13.32 -10.35 -1.19
CA VAL A 18 14.72 -10.08 -0.86
C VAL A 18 14.81 -9.14 0.34
N LEU A 19 14.03 -8.05 0.34
CA LEU A 19 13.96 -7.12 1.46
C LEU A 19 13.55 -7.83 2.76
N ILE A 20 12.47 -8.61 2.73
CA ILE A 20 11.96 -9.33 3.90
C ILE A 20 13.02 -10.30 4.43
N HIS A 21 13.67 -11.07 3.55
CA HIS A 21 14.72 -11.99 3.95
C HIS A 21 15.91 -11.27 4.59
N SER A 22 16.31 -10.14 4.03
CA SER A 22 17.41 -9.33 4.57
C SER A 22 17.06 -8.76 5.95
N LEU A 23 15.79 -8.37 6.17
CA LEU A 23 15.30 -7.91 7.47
C LEU A 23 15.30 -9.04 8.51
N ILE A 24 14.78 -10.21 8.16
CA ILE A 24 14.71 -11.37 9.06
C ILE A 24 16.11 -11.86 9.43
N SER A 25 17.03 -11.91 8.48
CA SER A 25 18.37 -12.44 8.68
C SER A 25 19.34 -11.47 9.36
N GLY A 26 19.16 -10.15 9.19
CA GLY A 26 20.16 -9.17 9.58
C GLY A 26 19.69 -8.06 10.51
N VAL A 27 18.39 -7.80 10.60
CA VAL A 27 17.86 -6.62 11.31
C VAL A 27 16.94 -7.00 12.47
N TRP A 28 16.04 -7.93 12.26
CA TRP A 28 15.07 -8.34 13.26
C TRP A 28 15.64 -9.39 14.22
N LYS A 29 15.41 -9.20 15.51
CA LYS A 29 15.97 -10.07 16.55
C LYS A 29 15.13 -11.32 16.79
N SER A 30 13.83 -11.23 16.55
CA SER A 30 12.89 -12.33 16.79
C SER A 30 12.36 -12.83 15.45
N PRO A 31 12.28 -14.15 15.24
CA PRO A 31 11.72 -14.70 14.02
C PRO A 31 10.23 -14.31 13.88
N PRO A 32 9.83 -13.64 12.80
CA PRO A 32 8.44 -13.28 12.58
C PRO A 32 7.64 -14.46 12.04
N HIS A 33 6.32 -14.38 12.15
CA HIS A 33 5.41 -15.15 11.31
C HIS A 33 5.36 -14.52 9.92
N TYR A 34 5.47 -15.33 8.87
CA TYR A 34 5.47 -14.88 7.50
C TYR A 34 4.21 -15.34 6.77
N ILE A 35 3.51 -14.42 6.13
CA ILE A 35 2.34 -14.70 5.29
C ILE A 35 2.63 -14.15 3.89
N ARG A 36 2.50 -15.00 2.88
CA ARG A 36 2.47 -14.56 1.49
C ARG A 36 1.05 -14.63 0.94
N LEU A 37 0.58 -13.50 0.42
CA LEU A 37 -0.72 -13.39 -0.22
C LEU A 37 -0.57 -13.43 -1.73
N THR A 38 -1.38 -14.25 -2.39
CA THR A 38 -1.41 -14.35 -3.85
C THR A 38 -2.86 -14.31 -4.33
N LYS A 39 -3.17 -13.40 -5.26
CA LYS A 39 -4.50 -13.33 -5.85
C LYS A 39 -4.72 -14.50 -6.80
N SER A 40 -5.79 -15.27 -6.63
CA SER A 40 -6.18 -16.36 -7.51
C SER A 40 -6.53 -15.86 -8.91
N GLY A 41 -6.03 -16.52 -9.94
CA GLY A 41 -6.28 -16.12 -11.34
C GLY A 41 -5.29 -15.11 -11.92
N SER A 42 -4.38 -14.53 -11.11
CA SER A 42 -3.22 -13.83 -11.64
C SER A 42 -2.27 -14.89 -12.20
N ASP A 43 -1.98 -14.83 -13.52
CA ASP A 43 -1.19 -15.78 -14.31
C ASP A 43 -0.40 -16.80 -13.50
N LYS A 44 -0.78 -18.07 -13.70
CA LYS A 44 -0.27 -19.25 -13.02
C LYS A 44 1.21 -19.49 -13.30
N GLN A 45 2.08 -18.62 -12.83
CA GLN A 45 3.38 -19.12 -12.44
C GLN A 45 3.24 -19.55 -10.98
N PRO A 46 3.33 -20.84 -10.70
CA PRO A 46 3.51 -21.31 -9.34
C PRO A 46 4.63 -20.46 -8.73
N PRO A 47 4.54 -20.09 -7.46
CA PRO A 47 5.63 -19.39 -6.78
C PRO A 47 6.89 -20.15 -7.16
N PRO A 48 7.94 -19.49 -7.65
CA PRO A 48 9.13 -20.18 -8.09
C PRO A 48 9.47 -21.17 -6.99
N LYS A 49 9.58 -22.46 -7.32
CA LYS A 49 9.88 -23.55 -6.34
C LYS A 49 11.13 -23.26 -5.51
N GLN A 50 11.84 -22.21 -5.87
CA GLN A 50 13.02 -21.63 -5.22
C GLN A 50 12.79 -20.24 -4.57
N ALA A 51 11.56 -19.67 -4.58
CA ALA A 51 11.29 -18.52 -3.72
C ALA A 51 11.41 -19.04 -2.30
N CYS A 52 12.64 -18.97 -1.82
CA CYS A 52 13.08 -19.24 -0.45
C CYS A 52 12.01 -19.91 0.40
N LYS A 53 11.91 -21.24 0.30
CA LYS A 53 11.46 -21.97 1.49
C LYS A 53 12.38 -21.45 2.58
N PRO A 54 11.87 -20.82 3.64
CA PRO A 54 12.71 -20.53 4.77
C PRO A 54 13.38 -21.84 5.15
N SER A 55 14.62 -22.02 4.74
CA SER A 55 15.41 -23.13 5.25
C SER A 55 15.68 -22.72 6.68
N GLU A 56 15.32 -23.56 7.63
CA GLU A 56 15.41 -23.32 9.06
C GLU A 56 16.77 -22.75 9.49
N GLU A 57 17.82 -22.97 8.71
CA GLU A 57 19.17 -22.51 8.96
C GLU A 57 19.49 -21.08 8.46
N LYS A 58 18.83 -20.57 7.41
CA LYS A 58 19.21 -19.27 6.77
C LYS A 58 18.21 -18.16 6.90
N CYS A 59 16.96 -18.45 7.22
CA CYS A 59 15.92 -17.45 7.40
C CYS A 59 14.93 -17.92 8.48
N PRO A 60 15.25 -17.72 9.75
CA PRO A 60 14.43 -18.21 10.85
C PRO A 60 13.10 -17.45 10.88
N VAL A 61 12.01 -18.12 10.51
CA VAL A 61 10.63 -17.64 10.70
C VAL A 61 9.94 -18.53 11.73
N ALA A 62 9.07 -17.94 12.55
CA ALA A 62 8.29 -18.67 13.54
C ALA A 62 7.26 -19.58 12.86
N SER A 63 6.67 -19.12 11.75
CA SER A 63 5.83 -19.91 10.85
C SER A 63 5.78 -19.26 9.47
N ALA A 64 5.47 -20.06 8.44
CA ALA A 64 5.26 -19.56 7.08
C ALA A 64 3.94 -20.07 6.53
N ARG A 65 3.14 -19.19 5.93
CA ARG A 65 1.84 -19.50 5.31
C ARG A 65 1.75 -18.88 3.94
N TRP A 66 1.14 -19.60 3.00
CA TRP A 66 0.78 -19.11 1.67
C TRP A 66 -0.72 -19.12 1.58
N LEU A 67 -1.31 -17.95 1.36
CA LEU A 67 -2.74 -17.77 1.26
C LEU A 67 -3.08 -17.30 -0.15
N GLU A 68 -3.94 -18.04 -0.81
CA GLU A 68 -4.57 -17.59 -2.04
C GLU A 68 -5.92 -16.98 -1.70
N TYR A 69 -6.27 -15.90 -2.40
CA TYR A 69 -7.54 -15.21 -2.20
C TYR A 69 -8.15 -14.77 -3.53
N LYS A 70 -9.46 -14.67 -3.55
CA LYS A 70 -10.24 -14.03 -4.62
C LYS A 70 -10.86 -12.78 -4.02
N ASP A 71 -10.74 -11.67 -4.76
CA ASP A 71 -11.35 -10.38 -4.42
C ASP A 71 -11.76 -10.22 -2.93
N ASP A 72 -13.05 -10.32 -2.61
CA ASP A 72 -13.57 -10.07 -1.26
C ASP A 72 -13.28 -11.18 -0.23
N GLU A 73 -12.86 -12.37 -0.66
CA GLU A 73 -12.49 -13.45 0.28
C GLU A 73 -11.36 -13.05 1.22
N ILE A 74 -10.51 -12.09 0.82
CA ILE A 74 -9.39 -11.61 1.63
C ILE A 74 -9.85 -11.04 2.99
N PHE A 75 -11.03 -10.42 3.04
CA PHE A 75 -11.59 -9.84 4.27
C PHE A 75 -11.95 -10.89 5.34
N ALA A 76 -12.09 -12.15 4.93
CA ALA A 76 -12.29 -13.28 5.86
C ALA A 76 -10.98 -14.05 6.09
N VAL A 77 -10.28 -14.39 5.02
CA VAL A 77 -9.10 -15.27 5.04
C VAL A 77 -7.95 -14.67 5.84
N LEU A 78 -7.67 -13.38 5.66
CA LEU A 78 -6.55 -12.74 6.35
C LEU A 78 -6.78 -12.57 7.86
N PRO A 79 -7.92 -12.04 8.34
CA PRO A 79 -8.22 -11.98 9.77
C PRO A 79 -8.24 -13.36 10.46
N GLU A 80 -8.74 -14.40 9.79
CA GLU A 80 -8.72 -15.77 10.30
C GLU A 80 -7.30 -16.29 10.50
N ALA A 81 -6.43 -16.10 9.49
CA ALA A 81 -5.03 -16.49 9.56
C ALA A 81 -4.30 -15.75 10.70
N LEU A 82 -4.54 -14.44 10.85
CA LEU A 82 -3.96 -13.62 11.93
C LEU A 82 -4.50 -14.04 13.30
N SER A 83 -5.78 -14.35 13.42
CA SER A 83 -6.38 -14.87 14.65
C SER A 83 -5.75 -16.20 15.07
N SER A 84 -5.50 -17.09 14.11
CA SER A 84 -4.81 -18.36 14.35
C SER A 84 -3.37 -18.16 14.88
N ILE A 85 -2.64 -17.18 14.32
CA ILE A 85 -1.30 -16.82 14.79
C ILE A 85 -1.38 -16.22 16.20
N HIS A 86 -2.33 -15.30 16.43
CA HIS A 86 -2.51 -14.66 17.72
C HIS A 86 -2.77 -15.65 18.86
N LYS A 87 -3.48 -16.75 18.59
CA LYS A 87 -3.70 -17.83 19.57
C LYS A 87 -2.40 -18.56 19.93
N GLN A 88 -1.44 -18.64 19.02
CA GLN A 88 -0.16 -19.31 19.21
C GLN A 88 0.91 -18.39 19.82
N ASP A 89 0.96 -17.15 19.33
CA ASP A 89 1.89 -16.12 19.75
C ASP A 89 1.18 -14.77 19.86
N ARG A 90 0.76 -14.44 21.08
CA ARG A 90 -0.06 -13.26 21.35
C ARG A 90 0.65 -11.93 21.05
N PHE A 91 1.97 -11.91 21.14
CA PHE A 91 2.80 -10.71 21.01
C PHE A 91 3.78 -10.78 19.85
N GLY A 92 3.58 -11.75 18.97
CA GLY A 92 4.44 -11.97 17.82
C GLY A 92 4.39 -10.84 16.78
N THR A 93 5.39 -10.87 15.91
CA THR A 93 5.43 -10.03 14.72
C THR A 93 4.99 -10.84 13.52
N VAL A 94 4.12 -10.28 12.69
CA VAL A 94 3.68 -10.88 11.43
C VAL A 94 4.14 -10.01 10.28
N VAL A 95 4.75 -10.61 9.27
CA VAL A 95 5.09 -9.97 8.01
C VAL A 95 4.21 -10.53 6.91
N ILE A 96 3.50 -9.66 6.23
CA ILE A 96 2.65 -10.01 5.10
C ILE A 96 3.29 -9.49 3.83
N GLU A 97 3.64 -10.39 2.92
CA GLU A 97 4.09 -10.06 1.57
C GLU A 97 2.95 -10.18 0.57
N ALA A 98 2.73 -9.16 -0.24
CA ALA A 98 1.72 -9.17 -1.28
C ALA A 98 2.14 -8.38 -2.52
N ASP A 99 1.51 -8.67 -3.66
CA ASP A 99 1.58 -7.79 -4.81
C ASP A 99 0.72 -6.53 -4.56
N ALA A 100 0.90 -5.51 -5.41
CA ALA A 100 0.17 -4.25 -5.30
C ALA A 100 -1.30 -4.44 -5.71
N ASP A 101 -2.13 -4.86 -4.74
CA ASP A 101 -3.58 -5.00 -4.90
C ASP A 101 -4.29 -3.97 -4.01
N PRO A 102 -5.15 -3.10 -4.59
CA PRO A 102 -5.90 -2.10 -3.83
C PRO A 102 -6.77 -2.70 -2.71
N THR A 103 -7.33 -3.89 -2.93
CA THR A 103 -8.21 -4.58 -1.97
C THR A 103 -7.49 -4.88 -0.65
N LEU A 104 -6.20 -5.23 -0.73
CA LEU A 104 -5.40 -5.59 0.44
C LEU A 104 -5.18 -4.43 1.41
N ARG A 105 -5.29 -3.19 0.93
CA ARG A 105 -5.09 -2.00 1.77
C ARG A 105 -6.12 -1.86 2.87
N CYS A 106 -7.34 -2.27 2.60
CA CYS A 106 -8.47 -2.21 3.53
C CYS A 106 -8.73 -3.53 4.26
N ALA A 107 -8.04 -4.61 3.87
CA ALA A 107 -8.29 -5.94 4.42
C ALA A 107 -7.93 -6.06 5.91
N TYR A 108 -7.02 -5.23 6.40
CA TYR A 108 -6.60 -5.23 7.80
C TYR A 108 -6.00 -3.86 8.21
N PRO A 109 -6.13 -3.42 9.47
CA PRO A 109 -5.47 -2.23 10.00
C PRO A 109 -4.00 -2.56 10.32
N TYR A 110 -3.13 -2.52 9.31
CA TYR A 110 -1.70 -2.80 9.46
C TYR A 110 -1.02 -1.75 10.35
N ASP A 111 -0.12 -2.21 11.26
CA ASP A 111 0.68 -1.32 12.11
C ASP A 111 1.73 -0.56 11.30
N HIS A 112 2.32 -1.25 10.31
CA HIS A 112 3.33 -0.67 9.42
C HIS A 112 3.09 -1.08 7.97
N ARG A 113 3.36 -0.16 7.05
CA ARG A 113 3.25 -0.38 5.61
C ARG A 113 4.55 -0.03 4.92
N VAL A 114 5.10 -1.01 4.22
CA VAL A 114 6.32 -0.87 3.42
C VAL A 114 5.96 -1.08 1.95
N PHE A 115 6.34 -0.14 1.11
CA PHE A 115 6.17 -0.27 -0.34
C PHE A 115 7.53 -0.47 -1.00
N VAL A 116 7.68 -1.55 -1.75
CA VAL A 116 8.90 -1.85 -2.49
C VAL A 116 8.64 -1.65 -3.97
N MET A 117 9.39 -0.76 -4.60
CA MET A 117 9.27 -0.50 -6.03
C MET A 117 10.61 -0.72 -6.75
N PRO A 118 10.60 -1.18 -8.01
CA PRO A 118 11.81 -1.14 -8.81
C PRO A 118 12.19 0.31 -9.10
N LEU A 119 13.46 0.57 -9.36
CA LEU A 119 13.91 1.87 -9.84
C LEU A 119 13.22 2.15 -11.18
N PRO A 120 12.41 3.22 -11.30
CA PRO A 120 11.65 3.48 -12.52
C PRO A 120 12.57 3.96 -13.64
N GLY A 121 12.37 3.46 -14.85
CA GLY A 121 13.09 3.93 -16.05
C GLY A 121 12.53 5.24 -16.56
N THR A 122 11.21 5.39 -16.54
CA THR A 122 10.53 6.58 -17.04
C THR A 122 9.46 7.08 -16.06
N VAL A 123 9.07 8.34 -16.24
CA VAL A 123 7.98 8.95 -15.47
C VAL A 123 6.66 8.21 -15.70
N HIS A 124 6.41 7.73 -16.92
CA HIS A 124 5.18 7.05 -17.30
C HIS A 124 5.01 5.65 -16.70
N GLU A 125 6.07 5.03 -16.19
CA GLU A 125 5.95 3.77 -15.45
C GLU A 125 5.19 3.97 -14.12
N VAL A 126 5.37 5.11 -13.48
CA VAL A 126 4.82 5.41 -12.16
C VAL A 126 3.59 6.31 -12.24
N PHE A 127 3.60 7.28 -13.16
CA PHE A 127 2.57 8.30 -13.28
C PHE A 127 1.74 8.10 -14.55
N ARG A 128 0.44 8.33 -14.43
CA ARG A 128 -0.47 8.42 -15.57
C ARG A 128 -0.26 9.73 -16.33
N ASP A 129 -0.64 9.74 -17.59
CA ASP A 129 -0.73 10.99 -18.34
C ASP A 129 -1.73 11.95 -17.72
N THR A 130 -1.42 13.23 -17.76
CA THR A 130 -2.24 14.28 -17.13
C THR A 130 -3.68 14.29 -17.66
N SER A 131 -3.87 14.03 -18.97
CA SER A 131 -5.19 13.93 -19.59
C SER A 131 -6.02 12.76 -19.03
N HIS A 132 -5.43 11.59 -18.90
CA HIS A 132 -6.08 10.42 -18.29
C HIS A 132 -6.39 10.65 -16.83
N ALA A 133 -5.46 11.24 -16.07
CA ALA A 133 -5.67 11.55 -14.65
C ALA A 133 -6.81 12.57 -14.47
N ALA A 134 -6.90 13.59 -15.32
CA ALA A 134 -7.98 14.58 -15.27
C ALA A 134 -9.35 13.97 -15.62
N THR A 135 -9.40 13.07 -16.60
CA THR A 135 -10.63 12.37 -16.98
C THR A 135 -11.11 11.46 -15.86
N GLU A 136 -10.20 10.69 -15.25
CA GLU A 136 -10.53 9.80 -14.14
C GLU A 136 -11.00 10.58 -12.90
N LEU A 137 -10.34 11.70 -12.59
CA LEU A 137 -10.76 12.57 -11.49
C LEU A 137 -12.18 13.10 -11.73
N ARG A 138 -12.48 13.58 -12.96
CA ARG A 138 -13.84 14.05 -13.30
C ARG A 138 -14.86 12.93 -13.11
N ARG A 139 -14.59 11.72 -13.62
CA ARG A 139 -15.48 10.57 -13.46
C ARG A 139 -15.77 10.28 -11.99
N VAL A 140 -14.73 10.21 -11.15
CA VAL A 140 -14.90 9.96 -9.71
C VAL A 140 -15.72 11.06 -9.02
N LEU A 141 -15.55 12.31 -9.44
CA LEU A 141 -16.33 13.42 -8.90
C LEU A 141 -17.80 13.34 -9.30
N ASP A 142 -18.06 13.01 -10.59
CA ASP A 142 -19.42 12.84 -11.10
C ASP A 142 -20.12 11.67 -10.39
N ASP A 143 -19.44 10.52 -10.24
CA ASP A 143 -19.97 9.36 -9.51
C ASP A 143 -20.25 9.70 -8.04
N THR A 144 -19.38 10.47 -7.38
CA THR A 144 -19.55 10.90 -5.99
C THR A 144 -20.72 11.87 -5.86
N ALA A 145 -20.89 12.79 -6.81
CA ALA A 145 -22.01 13.73 -6.83
C ALA A 145 -23.35 13.00 -7.02
N ALA A 146 -23.41 12.03 -7.91
CA ALA A 146 -24.59 11.20 -8.14
C ALA A 146 -24.97 10.42 -6.86
N PHE A 147 -23.99 9.80 -6.22
CA PHE A 147 -24.20 9.06 -4.96
C PHE A 147 -24.66 9.99 -3.82
N ALA A 148 -24.05 11.15 -3.67
CA ALA A 148 -24.48 12.14 -2.68
C ALA A 148 -25.92 12.58 -2.93
N SER A 149 -26.29 12.86 -4.17
CA SER A 149 -27.66 13.24 -4.54
C SER A 149 -28.67 12.14 -4.25
N GLU A 150 -28.29 10.87 -4.46
CA GLU A 150 -29.13 9.72 -4.13
C GLU A 150 -29.36 9.60 -2.61
N ILE A 151 -28.30 9.72 -1.81
CA ILE A 151 -28.39 9.70 -0.33
C ILE A 151 -29.26 10.84 0.17
N PHE A 152 -29.02 12.08 -0.28
CA PHE A 152 -29.85 13.21 0.13
C PHE A 152 -31.32 13.05 -0.27
N GLY A 153 -31.60 12.48 -1.45
CA GLY A 153 -32.95 12.16 -1.88
C GLY A 153 -33.65 11.09 -1.03
N LEU A 154 -32.89 10.20 -0.39
CA LEU A 154 -33.47 9.22 0.55
C LEU A 154 -33.90 9.88 1.88
N PHE A 155 -33.11 10.83 2.40
CA PHE A 155 -33.47 11.55 3.63
C PHE A 155 -34.64 12.49 3.47
N GLU A 156 -34.87 13.07 2.26
CA GLU A 156 -35.98 13.97 1.99
C GLU A 156 -37.33 13.28 1.77
N ARG A 157 -37.36 11.96 1.56
CA ARG A 157 -38.62 11.21 1.39
C ARG A 157 -39.38 10.98 2.70
N ASP A 158 -38.70 11.14 3.85
CA ASP A 158 -39.34 10.93 5.16
C ASP A 158 -39.99 12.19 5.76
N ASP A 159 -39.57 13.39 5.31
CA ASP A 159 -40.15 14.66 5.78
C ASP A 159 -41.10 15.22 4.72
N GLY A 160 -42.36 14.89 4.86
CA GLY A 160 -43.44 15.34 3.93
C GLY A 160 -43.38 16.85 3.65
N ASP A 161 -43.30 17.16 2.36
CA ASP A 161 -43.72 18.42 1.72
C ASP A 161 -43.04 19.71 2.14
N CYS A 162 -41.74 19.89 1.78
CA CYS A 162 -41.12 21.22 1.73
C CYS A 162 -40.55 21.48 0.32
N GLY A 163 -41.38 22.03 -0.57
CA GLY A 163 -40.99 22.43 -1.91
C GLY A 163 -40.00 23.61 -1.90
N GLY A 164 -38.70 23.30 -1.88
CA GLY A 164 -37.63 24.27 -2.13
C GLY A 164 -37.09 24.17 -3.56
N PRO A 165 -36.64 25.27 -4.16
CA PRO A 165 -36.24 25.32 -5.56
C PRO A 165 -34.96 24.51 -5.83
N SER A 166 -34.92 23.82 -6.98
CA SER A 166 -33.86 22.92 -7.42
C SER A 166 -32.48 23.57 -7.62
N GLU A 167 -32.39 24.90 -7.67
CA GLU A 167 -31.13 25.64 -7.86
C GLU A 167 -30.25 25.66 -6.60
N GLU A 168 -30.83 25.76 -5.40
CA GLU A 168 -30.04 25.71 -4.16
C GLU A 168 -29.35 24.39 -3.90
N ARG A 169 -29.88 23.28 -4.46
CA ARG A 169 -29.33 21.94 -4.33
C ARG A 169 -28.04 21.75 -5.12
N SER A 170 -27.96 22.31 -6.33
CA SER A 170 -26.76 22.24 -7.16
C SER A 170 -25.58 22.99 -6.50
N ASP A 171 -25.83 24.08 -5.81
CA ASP A 171 -24.83 24.89 -5.14
C ASP A 171 -24.29 24.22 -3.86
N LEU A 172 -25.14 23.55 -3.07
CA LEU A 172 -24.71 22.81 -1.88
C LEU A 172 -23.82 21.61 -2.27
N THR A 173 -24.18 20.89 -3.31
CA THR A 173 -23.38 19.76 -3.82
C THR A 173 -22.03 20.26 -4.38
N ALA A 174 -22.04 21.34 -5.16
CA ALA A 174 -20.83 21.94 -5.70
C ALA A 174 -19.91 22.50 -4.59
N THR A 175 -20.47 23.10 -3.56
CA THR A 175 -19.72 23.63 -2.39
C THR A 175 -19.16 22.48 -1.55
N GLY A 176 -19.94 21.44 -1.30
CA GLY A 176 -19.49 20.22 -0.61
C GLY A 176 -18.37 19.51 -1.35
N MET A 177 -18.48 19.39 -2.68
CA MET A 177 -17.43 18.80 -3.51
C MET A 177 -16.15 19.64 -3.54
N ARG A 178 -16.26 20.97 -3.59
CA ARG A 178 -15.07 21.84 -3.45
C ARG A 178 -14.42 21.63 -2.09
N GLY A 179 -15.19 21.64 -1.01
CA GLY A 179 -14.68 21.34 0.33
C GLY A 179 -13.98 19.98 0.43
N PHE A 180 -14.53 18.95 -0.21
CA PHE A 180 -13.92 17.64 -0.27
C PHE A 180 -12.59 17.65 -1.03
N LEU A 181 -12.51 18.31 -2.19
CA LEU A 181 -11.28 18.39 -3.00
C LEU A 181 -10.14 19.11 -2.27
N TYR A 182 -10.45 20.06 -1.41
CA TYR A 182 -9.48 20.76 -0.56
C TYR A 182 -9.25 20.09 0.79
N SER A 183 -9.90 18.95 1.04
CA SER A 183 -9.66 18.13 2.23
C SER A 183 -8.44 17.23 2.06
N PRO A 184 -7.84 16.73 3.15
CA PRO A 184 -6.77 15.73 3.10
C PRO A 184 -7.15 14.47 2.32
N LEU A 185 -8.42 14.05 2.40
CA LEU A 185 -8.94 12.90 1.63
C LEU A 185 -8.99 13.19 0.13
N GLY A 186 -9.41 14.39 -0.26
CA GLY A 186 -9.42 14.84 -1.65
C GLY A 186 -8.00 14.92 -2.24
N ASP A 187 -7.05 15.44 -1.47
CA ASP A 187 -5.64 15.47 -1.85
C ASP A 187 -5.06 14.06 -2.01
N GLU A 188 -5.40 13.13 -1.13
CA GLU A 188 -5.00 11.74 -1.22
C GLU A 188 -5.58 11.07 -2.47
N LEU A 189 -6.87 11.26 -2.73
CA LEU A 189 -7.54 10.75 -3.93
C LEU A 189 -6.91 11.31 -5.21
N ALA A 190 -6.76 12.63 -5.31
CA ALA A 190 -6.17 13.31 -6.45
C ALA A 190 -4.73 12.84 -6.71
N THR A 191 -3.98 12.58 -5.64
CA THR A 191 -2.63 12.04 -5.72
C THR A 191 -2.63 10.60 -6.24
N ARG A 192 -3.54 9.77 -5.73
CA ARG A 192 -3.67 8.36 -6.12
C ARG A 192 -4.07 8.22 -7.58
N ILE A 193 -4.96 9.06 -8.07
CA ILE A 193 -5.38 9.08 -9.48
C ILE A 193 -4.22 9.40 -10.43
N GLN A 194 -3.24 10.17 -10.00
CA GLN A 194 -2.04 10.47 -10.80
C GLN A 194 -1.09 9.29 -10.92
N LEU A 195 -1.21 8.27 -10.08
CA LEU A 195 -0.33 7.10 -10.11
C LEU A 195 -0.90 5.98 -10.97
N GLN A 196 -0.03 5.20 -11.60
CA GLN A 196 -0.41 3.91 -12.15
C GLN A 196 -0.86 2.97 -11.02
N GLN A 197 -1.80 2.08 -11.31
CA GLN A 197 -2.40 1.19 -10.30
C GLN A 197 -1.39 0.44 -9.42
N PRO A 198 -0.30 -0.14 -9.93
CA PRO A 198 0.68 -0.84 -9.09
C PRO A 198 1.40 0.06 -8.08
N TYR A 199 1.33 1.40 -8.26
CA TYR A 199 2.02 2.39 -7.42
C TYR A 199 1.08 3.13 -6.44
N HIS A 200 -0.21 2.80 -6.42
CA HIS A 200 -1.16 3.41 -5.49
C HIS A 200 -0.76 3.23 -4.02
N GLY A 201 -0.05 2.15 -3.69
CA GLY A 201 0.45 1.88 -2.34
C GLY A 201 1.49 2.89 -1.82
N LEU A 202 2.11 3.68 -2.71
CA LEU A 202 3.04 4.76 -2.31
C LEU A 202 2.38 5.76 -1.34
N VAL A 203 1.08 6.03 -1.54
CA VAL A 203 0.35 7.07 -0.80
C VAL A 203 0.17 6.70 0.68
N GLU A 204 0.10 5.40 0.98
CA GLU A 204 -0.24 4.89 2.31
C GLU A 204 0.95 4.33 3.07
N SER A 205 2.13 4.30 2.44
CA SER A 205 3.27 3.61 3.02
C SER A 205 4.05 4.49 3.99
N ASP A 206 4.46 3.89 5.10
CA ASP A 206 5.32 4.53 6.09
C ASP A 206 6.78 4.54 5.59
N VAL A 207 7.18 3.47 4.89
CA VAL A 207 8.52 3.32 4.32
C VAL A 207 8.41 2.89 2.85
N ILE A 208 9.18 3.56 2.00
CA ILE A 208 9.29 3.25 0.57
C ILE A 208 10.71 2.83 0.28
N VAL A 209 10.86 1.63 -0.26
CA VAL A 209 12.15 1.08 -0.66
C VAL A 209 12.21 1.00 -2.18
N VAL A 210 13.14 1.74 -2.78
CA VAL A 210 13.38 1.73 -4.22
C VAL A 210 14.53 0.77 -4.50
N ASN A 211 14.24 -0.31 -5.20
CA ASN A 211 15.24 -1.31 -5.56
C ASN A 211 16.03 -0.87 -6.79
N SER A 212 17.29 -0.52 -6.62
CA SER A 212 18.21 -0.10 -7.68
C SER A 212 18.89 -1.26 -8.41
N ALA A 213 18.73 -2.50 -7.95
CA ALA A 213 19.33 -3.69 -8.58
C ALA A 213 18.82 -3.95 -10.00
N VAL A 214 17.65 -3.42 -10.35
CA VAL A 214 16.95 -3.75 -11.60
C VAL A 214 17.43 -2.90 -12.77
N ARG A 215 17.93 -1.67 -12.52
CA ARG A 215 18.34 -0.73 -13.57
C ARG A 215 19.47 0.19 -13.14
N GLN A 216 20.27 0.64 -14.12
CA GLN A 216 21.15 1.77 -13.93
C GLN A 216 20.34 3.07 -13.85
N ARG A 217 20.87 4.02 -13.09
CA ARG A 217 20.25 5.32 -12.90
C ARG A 217 20.40 6.17 -14.17
N GLU A 218 19.31 6.55 -14.76
CA GLU A 218 19.22 7.38 -15.96
C GLU A 218 18.65 8.78 -15.61
N PRO A 219 18.83 9.81 -16.45
CA PRO A 219 18.28 11.15 -16.20
C PRO A 219 16.77 11.17 -15.96
N GLU A 220 16.01 10.37 -16.72
CA GLU A 220 14.56 10.22 -16.53
C GLU A 220 14.19 9.58 -15.19
N THR A 221 15.02 8.67 -14.69
CA THR A 221 14.89 8.09 -13.36
C THR A 221 14.95 9.16 -12.29
N ASP A 222 15.90 10.10 -12.40
CA ASP A 222 16.04 11.19 -11.44
C ASP A 222 14.85 12.14 -11.46
N GLU A 223 14.26 12.41 -12.62
CA GLU A 223 13.03 13.19 -12.73
C GLU A 223 11.86 12.45 -12.08
N CYS A 224 11.70 11.16 -12.35
CA CYS A 224 10.67 10.34 -11.74
C CYS A 224 10.79 10.33 -10.21
N MET A 225 11.99 10.12 -9.68
CA MET A 225 12.24 10.10 -8.24
C MET A 225 11.98 11.47 -7.60
N ARG A 226 12.34 12.58 -8.26
CA ARG A 226 11.99 13.94 -7.80
C ARG A 226 10.48 14.15 -7.76
N ARG A 227 9.75 13.65 -8.77
CA ARG A 227 8.30 13.75 -8.83
C ARG A 227 7.62 12.93 -7.74
N VAL A 228 8.08 11.70 -7.49
CA VAL A 228 7.62 10.87 -6.36
C VAL A 228 7.87 11.59 -5.03
N SER A 229 9.06 12.14 -4.82
CA SER A 229 9.41 12.86 -3.59
C SER A 229 8.52 14.10 -3.36
N ARG A 230 8.21 14.88 -4.40
CA ARG A 230 7.29 16.03 -4.30
C ARG A 230 5.86 15.59 -3.94
N LEU A 231 5.41 14.50 -4.56
CA LEU A 231 4.10 13.94 -4.29
C LEU A 231 3.98 13.48 -2.84
N LEU A 232 4.98 12.78 -2.33
CA LEU A 232 5.04 12.35 -0.93
C LEU A 232 5.10 13.53 0.05
N ALA A 233 5.87 14.57 -0.28
CA ALA A 233 5.94 15.79 0.54
C ALA A 233 4.57 16.49 0.64
N ARG A 234 3.80 16.52 -0.45
CA ARG A 234 2.44 17.05 -0.46
C ARG A 234 1.51 16.27 0.47
N ILE A 235 1.53 14.94 0.38
CA ILE A 235 0.71 14.06 1.24
C ILE A 235 1.10 14.20 2.71
N ARG A 236 2.39 14.30 3.01
CA ARG A 236 2.89 14.53 4.38
C ARG A 236 2.32 15.79 5.00
N GLY A 237 2.29 16.90 4.25
CA GLY A 237 1.72 18.16 4.69
C GLY A 237 0.24 18.04 5.04
N ALA A 238 -0.50 17.20 4.33
CA ALA A 238 -1.94 17.00 4.55
C ALA A 238 -2.27 16.05 5.71
N ASN A 239 -1.48 14.98 5.90
CA ASN A 239 -1.86 13.84 6.76
C ASN A 239 -0.93 13.59 7.96
N SER A 240 0.05 14.45 8.24
CA SER A 240 1.08 14.27 9.28
C SER A 240 1.86 12.94 9.20
N ARG A 241 1.69 12.16 8.13
CA ARG A 241 2.43 10.92 7.92
C ARG A 241 3.84 11.23 7.46
N GLN A 242 4.81 10.62 8.10
CA GLN A 242 6.22 10.71 7.71
C GLN A 242 6.60 9.45 6.92
N SER A 243 6.31 9.44 5.61
CA SER A 243 6.85 8.39 4.75
C SER A 243 8.33 8.63 4.49
N GLU A 244 9.16 7.66 4.75
CA GLU A 244 10.59 7.71 4.44
C GLU A 244 10.88 6.93 3.16
N MET A 245 11.73 7.47 2.29
CA MET A 245 12.10 6.82 1.02
C MET A 245 13.59 6.53 1.00
N PHE A 246 13.93 5.29 0.68
CA PHE A 246 15.29 4.78 0.61
C PHE A 246 15.56 4.11 -0.74
N VAL A 247 16.77 4.29 -1.25
CA VAL A 247 17.24 3.54 -2.43
C VAL A 247 18.16 2.44 -1.95
N CYS A 248 17.87 1.20 -2.33
CA CYS A 248 18.62 0.01 -1.93
C CYS A 248 18.92 -0.86 -3.14
N ASP A 249 20.07 -1.49 -3.13
CA ASP A 249 20.38 -2.58 -4.04
C ASP A 249 19.93 -3.90 -3.41
N LEU A 250 18.82 -4.45 -3.91
CA LEU A 250 18.26 -5.71 -3.44
C LEU A 250 18.67 -6.86 -4.38
N THR A 251 19.98 -7.02 -4.59
CA THR A 251 20.55 -8.15 -5.34
C THR A 251 20.77 -9.35 -4.44
N GLY A 252 20.59 -10.53 -5.01
CA GLY A 252 20.85 -11.80 -4.31
C GLY A 252 19.74 -12.21 -3.32
N PRO A 253 19.94 -13.34 -2.64
CA PRO A 253 18.96 -13.92 -1.71
C PRO A 253 18.83 -13.14 -0.40
N THR A 254 19.90 -12.45 0.02
CA THR A 254 19.95 -11.55 1.18
C THR A 254 20.83 -10.34 0.83
N ALA A 255 20.20 -9.19 0.64
CA ALA A 255 20.93 -7.97 0.40
C ALA A 255 21.47 -7.37 1.72
N THR A 256 22.64 -6.77 1.68
CA THR A 256 23.13 -5.97 2.80
C THR A 256 22.38 -4.65 2.80
N LEU A 257 21.51 -4.45 3.77
CA LEU A 257 20.74 -3.22 3.90
C LEU A 257 21.62 -2.09 4.42
N ASP A 258 21.48 -0.90 3.84
CA ASP A 258 22.07 0.32 4.37
C ASP A 258 21.61 0.55 5.82
N LYS A 259 22.50 1.15 6.65
CA LYS A 259 22.22 1.41 8.07
C LYS A 259 20.97 2.23 8.32
N ASN A 260 20.64 3.17 7.42
CA ASN A 260 19.47 4.03 7.55
C ASN A 260 18.19 3.23 7.27
N VAL A 261 18.22 2.38 6.24
CA VAL A 261 17.11 1.46 5.92
C VAL A 261 16.88 0.48 7.06
N ALA A 262 17.97 -0.14 7.53
CA ALA A 262 17.90 -1.06 8.66
C ALA A 262 17.36 -0.38 9.92
N LYS A 263 17.74 0.88 10.19
CA LYS A 263 17.22 1.68 11.30
C LYS A 263 15.73 1.98 11.17
N ALA A 264 15.27 2.39 9.98
CA ALA A 264 13.87 2.71 9.71
C ALA A 264 12.96 1.48 9.84
N LEU A 265 13.42 0.30 9.38
CA LEU A 265 12.64 -0.93 9.37
C LEU A 265 12.80 -1.79 10.65
N LYS A 266 13.77 -1.46 11.51
CA LYS A 266 14.01 -2.18 12.77
C LYS A 266 12.79 -2.18 13.73
N PRO A 267 12.07 -1.06 13.94
CA PRO A 267 10.90 -1.05 14.84
C PRO A 267 9.80 -1.99 14.39
N MET A 268 9.72 -2.29 13.10
CA MET A 268 8.69 -3.14 12.51
C MET A 268 8.83 -4.62 12.90
N GLY A 269 10.04 -5.05 13.28
CA GLY A 269 10.35 -6.41 13.72
C GLY A 269 10.45 -6.60 15.24
N VAL A 270 10.17 -5.56 16.04
CA VAL A 270 10.21 -5.68 17.51
C VAL A 270 8.81 -6.03 18.01
N GLY A 271 8.61 -7.29 18.39
CA GLY A 271 7.44 -7.72 19.14
C GLY A 271 7.27 -6.85 20.40
N GLY A 272 6.05 -6.37 20.65
CA GLY A 272 5.76 -5.61 21.86
C GLY A 272 6.02 -6.49 23.09
N ARG A 273 6.94 -6.05 23.94
CA ARG A 273 7.04 -6.56 25.32
C ARG A 273 5.99 -5.93 26.20
#